data_233c601e78f8aeb0a1f39f4e266d9b95
#
_entry.id   233c601e78f8aeb0a1f39f4e266d9b95
#
_cell.length_a   1.000
_cell.length_b   1.000
_cell.length_c   1.000
_cell.angle_alpha   90.00
_cell.angle_beta   90.00
_cell.angle_gamma   90.00
#
_symmetry.space_group_name_H-M   'P 1'
#
loop_
_entity.id
_entity.type
_entity.pdbx_description
1 polymer ?
#
loop_
_entity_poly.entity_id
_entity_poly.type
_entity_poly.pdbx_seq_one_letter_code
_entity_poly.pdbx_strand_id
1 'polypeptide(L)'
;MNRKIYPFILFFCLTFLTLSHAVAQNFLSKKRGVSKVPERGVTIVVGAGVAGVKSDICGSPDCNDFGPNVSVGALYKITPYLGASGQIDYVRVGATEKDPNRPLNISFQSEIIQVSGTVVLNLLDSYAGAAGYRSLRKRFVVPYARAGAGFVYYTPTSYPGSGELNDSQTTYDPERKYPAVAVVIPFGGGLRFRVNDEFTISPELMYHITTTDYLDNIGPRLGNASSKDHFGVASVKLMYTPALQNKIFSRKYTRK
;
A
#
# COMPACT_ATOMS: atom_id res chain seq x y z
N MET A 1 -7.58 9.65 -30.84
CA MET A 1 -7.90 9.72 -29.39
C MET A 1 -9.42 9.74 -29.26
N ASN A 2 -10.00 8.62 -28.78
CA ASN A 2 -11.43 8.34 -28.89
C ASN A 2 -12.29 9.17 -27.94
N ARG A 3 -12.96 10.20 -28.49
CA ARG A 3 -13.94 11.06 -27.78
C ARG A 3 -15.18 10.34 -27.24
N LYS A 4 -15.35 9.06 -27.51
CA LYS A 4 -16.56 8.28 -27.12
C LYS A 4 -16.47 7.63 -25.74
N ILE A 5 -15.32 7.66 -25.06
CA ILE A 5 -15.12 7.00 -23.76
C ILE A 5 -15.54 7.90 -22.58
N TYR A 6 -15.47 9.22 -22.74
CA TYR A 6 -15.80 10.17 -21.68
C TYR A 6 -17.25 10.10 -21.16
N PRO A 7 -18.30 9.96 -22.00
CA PRO A 7 -19.67 9.88 -21.50
C PRO A 7 -19.93 8.60 -20.72
N PHE A 8 -19.22 7.50 -21.03
CA PHE A 8 -19.39 6.23 -20.34
C PHE A 8 -18.74 6.26 -18.94
N ILE A 9 -17.58 6.89 -18.81
CA ILE A 9 -16.90 7.09 -17.52
C ILE A 9 -17.70 8.05 -16.64
N LEU A 10 -18.22 9.13 -17.21
CA LEU A 10 -19.05 10.10 -16.49
C LEU A 10 -20.36 9.46 -15.99
N PHE A 11 -21.01 8.64 -16.82
CA PHE A 11 -22.23 7.92 -16.44
C PHE A 11 -21.95 6.87 -15.34
N PHE A 12 -20.82 6.16 -15.41
CA PHE A 12 -20.40 5.19 -14.39
C PHE A 12 -20.07 5.89 -13.05
N CYS A 13 -19.39 7.03 -13.08
CA CYS A 13 -19.16 7.84 -11.88
C CYS A 13 -20.45 8.40 -11.28
N LEU A 14 -21.40 8.83 -12.10
CA LEU A 14 -22.69 9.37 -11.64
C LEU A 14 -23.57 8.28 -11.00
N THR A 15 -23.60 7.07 -11.57
CA THR A 15 -24.34 5.94 -10.97
C THR A 15 -23.71 5.45 -9.66
N PHE A 16 -22.39 5.52 -9.53
CA PHE A 16 -21.72 5.21 -8.26
C PHE A 16 -22.02 6.22 -7.16
N LEU A 17 -22.14 7.50 -7.51
CA LEU A 17 -22.53 8.59 -6.60
C LEU A 17 -23.97 8.45 -6.09
N THR A 18 -24.90 7.99 -6.93
CA THR A 18 -26.31 7.83 -6.51
C THR A 18 -26.54 6.57 -5.66
N LEU A 19 -25.81 5.48 -5.91
CA LEU A 19 -25.89 4.27 -5.08
C LEU A 19 -25.34 4.47 -3.66
N SER A 20 -24.41 5.42 -3.48
CA SER A 20 -23.81 5.70 -2.17
C SER A 20 -24.77 6.42 -1.20
N HIS A 21 -25.76 7.14 -1.68
CA HIS A 21 -26.70 7.89 -0.80
C HIS A 21 -27.65 6.97 -0.02
N ALA A 22 -28.15 5.88 -0.61
CA ALA A 22 -29.10 4.98 0.06
C ALA A 22 -28.45 4.09 1.13
N VAL A 23 -27.19 3.66 0.90
CA VAL A 23 -26.45 2.82 1.85
C VAL A 23 -25.85 3.66 2.98
N ALA A 24 -25.39 4.88 2.69
CA ALA A 24 -24.75 5.77 3.65
C ALA A 24 -25.76 6.27 4.72
N GLN A 25 -27.02 6.53 4.36
CA GLN A 25 -28.01 7.00 5.33
C GLN A 25 -28.34 5.94 6.39
N ASN A 26 -28.50 4.68 6.01
CA ASN A 26 -28.74 3.58 6.97
C ASN A 26 -27.50 3.27 7.82
N PHE A 27 -26.29 3.46 7.28
CA PHE A 27 -25.03 3.27 7.98
C PHE A 27 -24.78 4.37 9.03
N LEU A 28 -25.14 5.62 8.70
CA LEU A 28 -24.99 6.78 9.59
C LEU A 28 -26.06 6.86 10.68
N SER A 29 -27.26 6.33 10.43
CA SER A 29 -28.39 6.38 11.38
C SER A 29 -28.34 5.31 12.46
N LYS A 30 -27.54 4.25 12.30
CA LYS A 30 -27.40 3.20 13.32
C LYS A 30 -26.82 3.81 14.59
N LYS A 31 -27.62 3.86 15.68
CA LYS A 31 -27.15 4.28 17.01
C LYS A 31 -25.88 3.51 17.36
N ARG A 32 -24.75 4.17 17.28
CA ARG A 32 -23.46 3.57 17.59
C ARG A 32 -23.35 3.43 19.09
N GLY A 33 -23.49 2.20 19.57
CA GLY A 33 -23.23 1.89 20.97
C GLY A 33 -21.78 2.21 21.35
N VAL A 34 -21.52 2.25 22.63
CA VAL A 34 -20.16 2.35 23.18
C VAL A 34 -19.34 1.18 22.66
N SER A 35 -18.27 1.48 21.93
CA SER A 35 -17.40 0.44 21.39
C SER A 35 -16.67 -0.30 22.50
N LYS A 36 -16.77 -1.64 22.51
CA LYS A 36 -16.04 -2.52 23.44
C LYS A 36 -14.60 -2.80 23.00
N VAL A 37 -14.22 -2.40 21.80
CA VAL A 37 -12.88 -2.64 21.27
C VAL A 37 -11.89 -1.64 21.88
N PRO A 38 -10.78 -2.10 22.51
CA PRO A 38 -9.83 -1.24 23.18
C PRO A 38 -9.09 -0.32 22.19
N GLU A 39 -8.64 0.84 22.68
CA GLU A 39 -7.80 1.76 21.92
C GLU A 39 -6.42 1.16 21.60
N ARG A 40 -5.92 0.31 22.51
CA ARG A 40 -4.63 -0.36 22.40
C ARG A 40 -4.85 -1.82 22.03
N GLY A 41 -4.03 -2.34 21.14
CA GLY A 41 -4.09 -3.72 20.77
C GLY A 41 -3.58 -4.02 19.37
N VAL A 42 -3.50 -5.32 19.08
CA VAL A 42 -3.08 -5.82 17.77
C VAL A 42 -4.26 -5.82 16.80
N THR A 43 -4.04 -5.36 15.62
CA THR A 43 -4.96 -5.43 14.48
C THR A 43 -4.27 -6.21 13.37
N ILE A 44 -4.90 -7.24 12.86
CA ILE A 44 -4.43 -8.01 11.72
C ILE A 44 -4.80 -7.22 10.45
N VAL A 45 -3.90 -7.16 9.51
CA VAL A 45 -4.05 -6.39 8.26
C VAL A 45 -3.78 -7.32 7.08
N VAL A 46 -4.72 -7.38 6.14
CA VAL A 46 -4.55 -8.04 4.84
C VAL A 46 -4.91 -7.03 3.77
N GLY A 47 -4.19 -7.03 2.66
CA GLY A 47 -4.42 -6.07 1.60
C GLY A 47 -4.13 -6.63 0.22
N ALA A 48 -4.74 -6.01 -0.77
CA ALA A 48 -4.48 -6.26 -2.18
C ALA A 48 -4.51 -4.94 -2.94
N GLY A 49 -3.75 -4.88 -4.04
CA GLY A 49 -3.64 -3.66 -4.80
C GLY A 49 -2.88 -3.84 -6.10
N VAL A 50 -2.44 -2.71 -6.64
CA VAL A 50 -1.62 -2.63 -7.84
C VAL A 50 -0.36 -1.84 -7.56
N ALA A 51 0.72 -2.20 -8.22
CA ALA A 51 2.02 -1.55 -8.11
C ALA A 51 2.52 -1.11 -9.47
N GLY A 52 3.25 0.00 -9.47
CA GLY A 52 3.97 0.51 -10.63
C GLY A 52 5.39 0.91 -10.23
N VAL A 53 6.32 0.87 -11.16
CA VAL A 53 7.73 1.15 -10.94
C VAL A 53 8.13 2.48 -11.59
N LYS A 54 9.11 3.12 -10.98
CA LYS A 54 9.87 4.22 -11.58
C LYS A 54 11.33 3.78 -11.64
N SER A 55 11.83 3.53 -12.84
CA SER A 55 13.17 3.04 -13.10
C SER A 55 13.81 3.80 -14.28
N ASP A 56 15.01 3.44 -14.62
CA ASP A 56 15.71 4.02 -15.77
C ASP A 56 15.02 3.72 -17.12
N ILE A 57 14.30 2.59 -17.21
CA ILE A 57 13.52 2.23 -18.41
C ILE A 57 12.24 3.05 -18.50
N CYS A 58 11.63 3.36 -17.36
CA CYS A 58 10.29 3.93 -17.30
C CYS A 58 10.19 4.98 -16.20
N GLY A 59 9.99 6.23 -16.62
CA GLY A 59 9.73 7.37 -15.72
C GLY A 59 8.29 7.87 -15.72
N SER A 60 7.38 7.28 -16.51
CA SER A 60 6.00 7.73 -16.67
C SER A 60 5.00 6.57 -16.49
N PRO A 61 3.72 6.86 -16.20
CA PRO A 61 2.69 5.82 -16.11
C PRO A 61 2.45 5.05 -17.40
N ASP A 62 2.75 5.65 -18.57
CA ASP A 62 2.43 5.07 -19.88
C ASP A 62 3.34 3.90 -20.28
N CYS A 63 4.53 3.81 -19.68
CA CYS A 63 5.48 2.73 -19.89
C CYS A 63 5.43 1.67 -18.79
N ASN A 64 4.61 1.88 -17.75
CA ASN A 64 4.45 0.94 -16.65
C ASN A 64 3.48 -0.18 -17.01
N ASP A 65 3.89 -1.41 -16.72
CA ASP A 65 3.05 -2.59 -16.69
C ASP A 65 2.67 -2.85 -15.23
N PHE A 66 1.48 -2.34 -14.85
CA PHE A 66 1.03 -2.42 -13.46
C PHE A 66 0.80 -3.87 -13.05
N GLY A 67 1.50 -4.29 -12.01
CA GLY A 67 1.40 -5.64 -11.47
C GLY A 67 0.63 -5.70 -10.15
N PRO A 68 0.25 -6.91 -9.72
CA PRO A 68 -0.48 -7.13 -8.47
C PRO A 68 0.41 -6.89 -7.25
N ASN A 69 -0.25 -6.43 -6.17
CA ASN A 69 0.30 -6.39 -4.83
C ASN A 69 -0.61 -7.15 -3.87
N VAL A 70 -0.03 -7.97 -3.01
CA VAL A 70 -0.72 -8.62 -1.88
C VAL A 70 0.09 -8.40 -0.63
N SER A 71 -0.58 -8.08 0.47
CA SER A 71 0.07 -7.77 1.74
C SER A 71 -0.59 -8.44 2.93
N VAL A 72 0.22 -8.81 3.90
CA VAL A 72 -0.22 -9.29 5.22
C VAL A 72 0.63 -8.66 6.30
N GLY A 73 0.02 -8.31 7.42
CA GLY A 73 0.76 -7.69 8.51
C GLY A 73 -0.05 -7.55 9.78
N ALA A 74 0.56 -6.89 10.74
CA ALA A 74 -0.05 -6.54 12.01
C ALA A 74 0.25 -5.09 12.36
N LEU A 75 -0.76 -4.42 12.89
CA LEU A 75 -0.67 -3.07 13.43
C LEU A 75 -0.90 -3.12 14.93
N TYR A 76 0.05 -2.67 15.71
CA TYR A 76 -0.10 -2.46 17.14
C TYR A 76 -0.42 -0.99 17.43
N LYS A 77 -1.59 -0.73 17.98
CA LYS A 77 -2.01 0.61 18.38
C LYS A 77 -1.43 0.94 19.76
N ILE A 78 -0.49 1.87 19.81
CA ILE A 78 0.16 2.34 21.03
C ILE A 78 -0.69 3.40 21.72
N THR A 79 -1.17 4.37 20.93
CA THR A 79 -2.08 5.45 21.37
C THR A 79 -3.20 5.64 20.33
N PRO A 80 -4.20 6.50 20.56
CA PRO A 80 -5.18 6.87 19.52
C PRO A 80 -4.56 7.45 18.26
N TYR A 81 -3.39 8.10 18.38
CA TYR A 81 -2.69 8.76 17.28
C TYR A 81 -1.53 7.94 16.72
N LEU A 82 -0.88 7.10 17.53
CA LEU A 82 0.36 6.44 17.19
C LEU A 82 0.21 4.91 17.19
N GLY A 83 0.73 4.26 16.16
CA GLY A 83 0.85 2.81 16.06
C GLY A 83 2.18 2.39 15.45
N ALA A 84 2.54 1.14 15.64
CA ALA A 84 3.64 0.47 14.96
C ALA A 84 3.07 -0.68 14.12
N SER A 85 3.54 -0.84 12.89
CA SER A 85 3.07 -1.89 11.99
C SER A 85 4.24 -2.67 11.41
N GLY A 86 4.13 -4.00 11.43
CA GLY A 86 4.98 -4.91 10.67
C GLY A 86 4.18 -5.50 9.51
N GLN A 87 4.77 -5.55 8.32
CA GLN A 87 4.09 -5.98 7.10
C GLN A 87 5.02 -6.75 6.18
N ILE A 88 4.46 -7.75 5.52
CA ILE A 88 5.08 -8.48 4.42
C ILE A 88 4.23 -8.22 3.18
N ASP A 89 4.88 -7.80 2.10
CA ASP A 89 4.25 -7.49 0.82
C ASP A 89 4.87 -8.37 -0.27
N TYR A 90 4.03 -8.96 -1.10
CA TYR A 90 4.41 -9.48 -2.40
C TYR A 90 3.99 -8.45 -3.45
N VAL A 91 4.92 -8.04 -4.28
CA VAL A 91 4.72 -7.01 -5.29
C VAL A 91 5.31 -7.51 -6.61
N ARG A 92 4.57 -7.36 -7.68
CA ARG A 92 5.05 -7.58 -9.03
C ARG A 92 5.01 -6.26 -9.77
N VAL A 93 6.10 -5.90 -10.43
CA VAL A 93 6.22 -4.66 -11.22
C VAL A 93 6.88 -4.99 -12.55
N GLY A 94 6.61 -4.18 -13.55
CA GLY A 94 7.25 -4.28 -14.84
C GLY A 94 7.17 -2.97 -15.60
N ALA A 95 7.96 -2.86 -16.64
CA ALA A 95 7.88 -1.75 -17.56
C ALA A 95 8.46 -2.14 -18.93
N THR A 96 7.97 -1.44 -19.94
CA THR A 96 8.40 -1.57 -21.33
C THR A 96 8.93 -0.22 -21.80
N GLU A 97 10.15 -0.20 -22.35
CA GLU A 97 10.72 1.02 -22.90
C GLU A 97 9.91 1.50 -24.11
N LYS A 98 9.50 2.77 -24.07
CA LYS A 98 8.73 3.41 -25.13
C LYS A 98 9.48 4.59 -25.79
N ASP A 99 10.69 4.89 -25.35
CA ASP A 99 11.47 5.98 -25.93
C ASP A 99 12.13 5.53 -27.24
N PRO A 100 11.70 6.06 -28.41
CA PRO A 100 12.27 5.68 -29.70
C PRO A 100 13.73 6.13 -29.87
N ASN A 101 14.21 7.02 -29.03
CA ASN A 101 15.59 7.52 -29.08
C ASN A 101 16.57 6.65 -28.29
N ARG A 102 16.07 5.73 -27.47
CA ARG A 102 16.89 4.77 -26.74
C ARG A 102 17.04 3.47 -27.54
N PRO A 103 18.27 3.04 -27.83
CA PRO A 103 18.50 1.87 -28.71
C PRO A 103 18.24 0.52 -28.02
N LEU A 104 17.94 0.51 -26.73
CA LEU A 104 17.92 -0.73 -25.96
C LEU A 104 16.65 -1.55 -26.19
N ASN A 105 15.47 -0.90 -26.38
CA ASN A 105 14.19 -1.57 -26.58
C ASN A 105 14.02 -2.81 -25.66
N ILE A 106 14.06 -2.56 -24.35
CA ILE A 106 14.05 -3.59 -23.32
C ILE A 106 12.74 -3.49 -22.53
N SER A 107 12.22 -4.65 -22.16
CA SER A 107 11.15 -4.80 -21.17
C SER A 107 11.65 -5.59 -19.99
N PHE A 108 11.10 -5.34 -18.81
CA PHE A 108 11.44 -6.11 -17.64
C PHE A 108 10.20 -6.40 -16.78
N GLN A 109 10.34 -7.42 -15.97
CA GLN A 109 9.42 -7.80 -14.90
C GLN A 109 10.24 -8.12 -13.66
N SER A 110 9.82 -7.60 -12.51
CA SER A 110 10.48 -7.89 -11.24
C SER A 110 9.47 -8.36 -10.20
N GLU A 111 9.79 -9.48 -9.56
CA GLU A 111 9.05 -9.96 -8.38
C GLU A 111 9.78 -9.52 -7.12
N ILE A 112 9.04 -8.90 -6.21
CA ILE A 112 9.57 -8.28 -5.00
C ILE A 112 8.84 -8.84 -3.79
N ILE A 113 9.59 -9.38 -2.83
CA ILE A 113 9.08 -9.68 -1.50
C ILE A 113 9.67 -8.65 -0.55
N GLN A 114 8.82 -7.86 0.08
CA GLN A 114 9.21 -6.84 1.02
C GLN A 114 8.83 -7.22 2.44
N VAL A 115 9.74 -7.02 3.39
CA VAL A 115 9.46 -7.06 4.83
C VAL A 115 9.76 -5.68 5.40
N SER A 116 8.77 -5.05 6.04
CA SER A 116 8.92 -3.67 6.53
C SER A 116 8.30 -3.46 7.90
N GLY A 117 8.95 -2.60 8.67
CA GLY A 117 8.44 -2.02 9.91
C GLY A 117 8.12 -0.55 9.70
N THR A 118 6.93 -0.10 10.08
CA THR A 118 6.51 1.29 9.90
C THR A 118 5.86 1.84 11.16
N VAL A 119 6.07 3.13 11.39
CA VAL A 119 5.31 3.93 12.35
C VAL A 119 4.08 4.50 11.63
N VAL A 120 2.95 4.43 12.27
CA VAL A 120 1.65 4.88 11.72
C VAL A 120 1.14 6.01 12.61
N LEU A 121 0.88 7.16 12.00
CA LEU A 121 0.37 8.35 12.64
C LEU A 121 -1.05 8.64 12.16
N ASN A 122 -2.05 8.54 13.03
CA ASN A 122 -3.40 8.99 12.75
C ASN A 122 -3.45 10.52 12.83
N LEU A 123 -3.88 11.17 11.76
CA LEU A 123 -3.96 12.64 11.70
C LEU A 123 -5.15 13.19 12.50
N LEU A 124 -6.13 12.33 12.80
CA LEU A 124 -7.26 12.64 13.65
C LEU A 124 -7.35 11.60 14.76
N ASP A 125 -7.83 12.04 15.94
CA ASP A 125 -8.18 11.12 17.01
C ASP A 125 -9.20 10.09 16.51
N SER A 126 -9.00 8.84 16.88
CA SER A 126 -9.92 7.74 16.55
C SER A 126 -11.31 7.92 17.19
N TYR A 127 -11.45 8.81 18.15
CA TYR A 127 -12.70 9.14 18.85
C TYR A 127 -13.24 10.52 18.44
N ALA A 128 -14.55 10.61 18.33
CA ALA A 128 -15.22 11.87 18.09
C ALA A 128 -15.52 12.55 19.44
N GLY A 129 -14.97 13.73 19.66
CA GLY A 129 -15.21 14.54 20.87
C GLY A 129 -14.44 15.85 20.81
N ALA A 130 -14.88 16.86 21.57
CA ALA A 130 -14.13 18.10 21.76
C ALA A 130 -12.89 17.83 22.63
N ALA A 131 -11.83 18.63 22.46
CA ALA A 131 -10.63 18.57 23.29
C ALA A 131 -11.00 18.63 24.79
N GLY A 132 -10.60 17.63 25.55
CA GLY A 132 -10.90 17.51 26.99
C GLY A 132 -12.05 16.57 27.35
N TYR A 133 -12.97 16.27 26.46
CA TYR A 133 -14.01 15.27 26.69
C TYR A 133 -13.81 14.09 25.75
N ARG A 134 -13.36 12.96 26.29
CA ARG A 134 -13.26 11.70 25.52
C ARG A 134 -14.67 11.18 25.26
N SER A 135 -15.17 11.42 24.06
CA SER A 135 -16.34 10.75 23.56
C SER A 135 -15.99 9.28 23.30
N LEU A 136 -16.78 8.35 23.82
CA LEU A 136 -16.67 6.92 23.53
C LEU A 136 -17.10 6.58 22.08
N ARG A 137 -17.53 7.58 21.32
CA ARG A 137 -17.96 7.44 19.93
C ARG A 137 -16.75 7.49 19.01
N LYS A 138 -16.47 6.38 18.36
CA LYS A 138 -15.38 6.29 17.38
C LYS A 138 -15.73 7.01 16.08
N ARG A 139 -14.74 7.65 15.45
CA ARG A 139 -14.90 8.29 14.13
C ARG A 139 -15.12 7.23 13.04
N PHE A 140 -15.90 7.59 12.02
CA PHE A 140 -16.13 6.73 10.85
C PHE A 140 -14.90 6.74 9.92
N VAL A 141 -14.30 7.91 9.72
CA VAL A 141 -13.12 8.08 8.85
C VAL A 141 -11.97 8.64 9.67
N VAL A 142 -10.80 8.02 9.54
CA VAL A 142 -9.56 8.47 10.17
C VAL A 142 -8.46 8.48 9.11
N PRO A 143 -8.01 9.65 8.64
CA PRO A 143 -6.83 9.75 7.79
C PRO A 143 -5.56 9.45 8.60
N TYR A 144 -4.59 8.82 7.94
CA TYR A 144 -3.32 8.49 8.55
C TYR A 144 -2.16 8.62 7.57
N ALA A 145 -0.97 8.83 8.11
CA ALA A 145 0.29 8.72 7.41
C ALA A 145 1.12 7.58 8.03
N ARG A 146 2.01 7.02 7.24
CA ARG A 146 2.97 6.02 7.73
C ARG A 146 4.31 6.14 7.02
N ALA A 147 5.38 5.84 7.75
CA ALA A 147 6.73 5.77 7.21
C ALA A 147 7.55 4.76 8.01
N GLY A 148 8.59 4.22 7.40
CA GLY A 148 9.44 3.26 8.07
C GLY A 148 10.63 2.79 7.24
N ALA A 149 11.11 1.59 7.57
CA ALA A 149 12.22 0.96 6.87
C ALA A 149 11.98 -0.54 6.75
N GLY A 150 12.64 -1.15 5.79
CA GLY A 150 12.55 -2.57 5.56
C GLY A 150 13.58 -3.07 4.57
N PHE A 151 13.38 -4.30 4.15
CA PHE A 151 14.21 -4.96 3.15
C PHE A 151 13.32 -5.48 2.03
N VAL A 152 13.83 -5.42 0.82
CA VAL A 152 13.25 -6.04 -0.36
C VAL A 152 14.17 -7.15 -0.85
N TYR A 153 13.56 -8.28 -1.17
CA TYR A 153 14.16 -9.40 -1.87
C TYR A 153 13.54 -9.42 -3.25
N TYR A 154 14.34 -9.32 -4.31
CA TYR A 154 13.86 -9.10 -5.65
C TYR A 154 14.55 -9.98 -6.69
N THR A 155 13.81 -10.34 -7.72
CA THR A 155 14.25 -11.18 -8.82
C THR A 155 13.74 -10.57 -10.13
N PRO A 156 14.52 -9.70 -10.78
CA PRO A 156 14.13 -9.13 -12.05
C PRO A 156 14.43 -10.09 -13.20
N THR A 157 13.61 -9.99 -14.23
CA THR A 157 13.78 -10.66 -15.52
C THR A 157 13.66 -9.61 -16.59
N SER A 158 14.62 -9.51 -17.49
CA SER A 158 14.59 -8.59 -18.62
C SER A 158 14.61 -9.35 -19.94
N TYR A 159 14.00 -8.80 -20.98
CA TYR A 159 13.93 -9.39 -22.30
C TYR A 159 13.89 -8.30 -23.38
N PRO A 160 14.39 -8.58 -24.60
CA PRO A 160 14.37 -7.61 -25.68
C PRO A 160 12.95 -7.43 -26.23
N GLY A 161 12.63 -6.21 -26.64
CA GLY A 161 11.33 -5.87 -27.20
C GLY A 161 10.25 -5.59 -26.15
N SER A 162 8.99 -5.47 -26.61
CA SER A 162 7.82 -5.34 -25.74
C SER A 162 7.33 -6.72 -25.37
N GLY A 163 7.19 -6.97 -24.07
CA GLY A 163 6.69 -8.21 -23.51
C GLY A 163 5.58 -7.98 -22.51
N GLU A 164 4.97 -9.07 -22.03
CA GLU A 164 3.95 -9.05 -21.01
C GLU A 164 4.52 -9.50 -19.66
N LEU A 165 3.89 -9.08 -18.56
CA LEU A 165 4.28 -9.45 -17.20
C LEU A 165 4.31 -10.97 -16.93
N ASN A 166 3.67 -11.76 -17.77
CA ASN A 166 3.58 -13.22 -17.65
C ASN A 166 4.55 -13.97 -18.57
N ASP A 167 5.33 -13.28 -19.37
CA ASP A 167 6.31 -13.90 -20.24
C ASP A 167 7.42 -14.58 -19.43
N SER A 168 7.75 -15.82 -19.80
CA SER A 168 8.71 -16.65 -19.09
C SER A 168 10.16 -16.48 -19.57
N GLN A 169 10.41 -15.52 -20.43
CA GLN A 169 11.76 -15.28 -20.94
C GLN A 169 12.66 -14.69 -19.85
N THR A 170 13.76 -15.34 -19.60
CA THR A 170 14.73 -14.95 -18.58
C THR A 170 16.03 -14.55 -19.23
N THR A 171 16.31 -13.26 -19.28
CA THR A 171 17.61 -12.73 -19.66
C THR A 171 18.14 -11.95 -18.47
N TYR A 172 19.21 -12.43 -17.86
CA TYR A 172 19.83 -11.75 -16.72
C TYR A 172 20.98 -10.89 -17.18
N ASP A 173 21.14 -9.74 -16.53
CA ASP A 173 22.39 -9.00 -16.61
C ASP A 173 23.49 -9.89 -15.98
N PRO A 174 24.56 -10.22 -16.72
CA PRO A 174 25.65 -11.05 -16.21
C PRO A 174 26.43 -10.40 -15.07
N GLU A 175 26.23 -9.11 -14.80
CA GLU A 175 26.96 -8.37 -13.76
C GLU A 175 26.46 -8.67 -12.35
N ARG A 176 25.24 -9.20 -12.17
CA ARG A 176 24.67 -9.45 -10.85
C ARG A 176 24.01 -10.81 -10.73
N LYS A 177 24.22 -11.43 -9.56
CA LYS A 177 23.52 -12.67 -9.21
C LYS A 177 22.19 -12.34 -8.54
N TYR A 178 21.12 -12.97 -9.00
CA TYR A 178 19.81 -12.92 -8.40
C TYR A 178 19.43 -14.24 -7.74
N PRO A 179 18.54 -14.22 -6.75
CA PRO A 179 17.85 -13.06 -6.14
C PRO A 179 18.79 -12.15 -5.33
N ALA A 180 18.41 -10.89 -5.15
CA ALA A 180 19.19 -9.91 -4.43
C ALA A 180 18.39 -9.20 -3.34
N VAL A 181 19.06 -8.60 -2.38
CA VAL A 181 18.45 -7.90 -1.25
C VAL A 181 18.87 -6.44 -1.25
N ALA A 182 17.92 -5.54 -0.97
CA ALA A 182 18.19 -4.11 -0.78
C ALA A 182 17.38 -3.53 0.38
N VAL A 183 17.79 -2.38 0.88
CA VAL A 183 17.03 -1.62 1.87
C VAL A 183 15.92 -0.84 1.16
N VAL A 184 14.77 -0.70 1.82
CA VAL A 184 13.65 0.09 1.34
C VAL A 184 13.12 1.00 2.45
N ILE A 185 12.73 2.21 2.05
CA ILE A 185 12.08 3.21 2.90
C ILE A 185 10.65 3.41 2.38
N PRO A 186 9.66 2.68 2.92
CA PRO A 186 8.25 2.89 2.60
C PRO A 186 7.71 4.13 3.31
N PHE A 187 6.97 4.97 2.59
CA PHE A 187 6.21 6.07 3.16
C PHE A 187 4.94 6.33 2.35
N GLY A 188 3.92 6.86 3.02
CA GLY A 188 2.64 7.14 2.38
C GLY A 188 1.54 7.35 3.39
N GLY A 189 0.31 7.07 2.99
CA GLY A 189 -0.84 7.22 3.86
C GLY A 189 -2.14 6.76 3.22
N GLY A 190 -3.20 6.90 3.97
CA GLY A 190 -4.52 6.45 3.54
C GLY A 190 -5.64 6.94 4.43
N LEU A 191 -6.82 6.40 4.16
CA LEU A 191 -8.03 6.67 4.91
C LEU A 191 -8.53 5.35 5.53
N ARG A 192 -8.86 5.37 6.80
CA ARG A 192 -9.50 4.24 7.49
C ARG A 192 -10.98 4.47 7.59
N PHE A 193 -11.75 3.61 6.94
CA PHE A 193 -13.20 3.58 7.00
C PHE A 193 -13.65 2.47 7.96
N ARG A 194 -14.23 2.84 9.09
CA ARG A 194 -14.73 1.87 10.04
C ARG A 194 -16.05 1.28 9.57
N VAL A 195 -16.06 -0.01 9.28
CA VAL A 195 -17.28 -0.75 8.94
C VAL A 195 -18.07 -1.10 10.21
N ASN A 196 -17.38 -1.69 11.18
CA ASN A 196 -17.92 -2.00 12.50
C ASN A 196 -16.82 -1.88 13.58
N ASP A 197 -17.04 -2.44 14.77
CA ASP A 197 -16.08 -2.36 15.86
C ASP A 197 -14.83 -3.21 15.64
N GLU A 198 -14.91 -4.25 14.82
CA GLU A 198 -13.84 -5.20 14.55
C GLU A 198 -13.19 -4.97 13.18
N PHE A 199 -13.97 -4.55 12.17
CA PHE A 199 -13.51 -4.43 10.79
C PHE A 199 -13.37 -2.98 10.34
N THR A 200 -12.29 -2.70 9.66
CA THR A 200 -11.97 -1.41 9.03
C THR A 200 -11.43 -1.65 7.64
N ILE A 201 -11.90 -0.89 6.65
CA ILE A 201 -11.37 -0.88 5.28
C ILE A 201 -10.49 0.34 5.13
N SER A 202 -9.33 0.18 4.49
CA SER A 202 -8.34 1.24 4.38
C SER A 202 -7.74 1.28 2.97
N PRO A 203 -8.22 2.13 2.06
CA PRO A 203 -7.46 2.50 0.87
C PRO A 203 -6.18 3.24 1.28
N GLU A 204 -5.07 2.88 0.65
CA GLU A 204 -3.72 3.35 0.97
C GLU A 204 -2.91 3.56 -0.32
N LEU A 205 -2.11 4.62 -0.32
CA LEU A 205 -1.09 4.88 -1.33
C LEU A 205 0.27 4.89 -0.63
N MET A 206 1.19 4.07 -1.11
CA MET A 206 2.54 3.95 -0.58
C MET A 206 3.57 4.19 -1.68
N TYR A 207 4.64 4.85 -1.33
CA TYR A 207 5.81 5.02 -2.17
C TYR A 207 7.02 4.40 -1.47
N HIS A 208 7.82 3.66 -2.22
CA HIS A 208 8.92 2.86 -1.73
C HIS A 208 10.22 3.33 -2.39
N ILE A 209 11.07 3.98 -1.59
CA ILE A 209 12.41 4.37 -2.02
C ILE A 209 13.34 3.20 -1.75
N THR A 210 13.99 2.65 -2.78
CA THR A 210 14.95 1.57 -2.61
C THR A 210 16.39 2.09 -2.71
N THR A 211 17.32 1.33 -2.17
CA THR A 211 18.77 1.62 -2.29
C THR A 211 19.40 0.94 -3.49
N THR A 212 18.64 0.16 -4.25
CA THR A 212 19.10 -0.57 -5.42
C THR A 212 18.75 0.15 -6.72
N ASP A 213 19.54 -0.13 -7.75
CA ASP A 213 19.42 0.31 -9.13
C ASP A 213 19.25 -0.90 -10.06
N TYR A 214 18.76 -2.00 -9.51
CA TYR A 214 18.67 -3.27 -10.21
C TYR A 214 17.28 -3.91 -10.12
N LEU A 215 16.26 -3.12 -9.78
CA LEU A 215 14.87 -3.65 -9.82
C LEU A 215 14.44 -3.93 -11.26
N ASP A 216 15.01 -3.21 -12.23
CA ASP A 216 14.75 -3.38 -13.66
C ASP A 216 15.78 -4.26 -14.37
N ASN A 217 16.71 -4.87 -13.62
CA ASN A 217 17.83 -5.66 -14.13
C ASN A 217 18.81 -4.86 -15.05
N ILE A 218 18.79 -3.54 -14.97
CA ILE A 218 19.72 -2.67 -15.71
C ILE A 218 20.72 -2.06 -14.73
N GLY A 219 21.99 -2.36 -14.95
CA GLY A 219 23.06 -1.79 -14.14
C GLY A 219 23.43 -0.38 -14.55
N PRO A 220 24.24 0.31 -13.73
CA PRO A 220 24.70 1.69 -13.97
C PRO A 220 25.43 1.92 -15.31
N ARG A 221 25.82 0.86 -16.00
CA ARG A 221 26.51 0.96 -17.32
C ARG A 221 25.55 1.23 -18.47
N LEU A 222 24.31 0.78 -18.36
CA LEU A 222 23.28 0.90 -19.40
C LEU A 222 22.23 1.94 -19.04
N GLY A 223 22.06 2.21 -17.76
CA GLY A 223 21.12 3.18 -17.20
C GLY A 223 21.80 4.45 -16.69
N ASN A 224 21.04 5.22 -15.93
CA ASN A 224 21.53 6.43 -15.27
C ASN A 224 22.03 6.09 -13.86
N ALA A 225 23.32 5.94 -13.67
CA ALA A 225 23.96 5.60 -12.38
C ALA A 225 23.60 6.52 -11.19
N SER A 226 22.95 7.66 -11.45
CA SER A 226 22.53 8.64 -10.45
C SER A 226 21.13 8.41 -9.91
N SER A 227 20.31 7.59 -10.56
CA SER A 227 18.90 7.36 -10.20
C SER A 227 18.74 5.98 -9.57
N LYS A 228 18.11 5.90 -8.40
CA LYS A 228 17.71 4.62 -7.79
C LYS A 228 16.30 4.25 -8.20
N ASP A 229 16.04 2.95 -8.28
CA ASP A 229 14.71 2.46 -8.61
C ASP A 229 13.75 2.65 -7.44
N HIS A 230 12.54 3.04 -7.76
CA HIS A 230 11.46 3.25 -6.81
C HIS A 230 10.19 2.58 -7.30
N PHE A 231 9.27 2.27 -6.40
CA PHE A 231 7.96 1.78 -6.80
C PHE A 231 6.84 2.35 -5.94
N GLY A 232 5.67 2.49 -6.55
CA GLY A 232 4.45 2.94 -5.92
C GLY A 232 3.45 1.81 -5.80
N VAL A 233 2.68 1.78 -4.72
CA VAL A 233 1.62 0.79 -4.47
C VAL A 233 0.34 1.51 -4.10
N ALA A 234 -0.73 1.22 -4.84
CA ALA A 234 -2.09 1.60 -4.49
C ALA A 234 -2.84 0.34 -4.04
N SER A 235 -3.30 0.30 -2.79
CA SER A 235 -3.91 -0.89 -2.21
C SER A 235 -5.15 -0.59 -1.38
N VAL A 236 -5.98 -1.60 -1.20
CA VAL A 236 -7.08 -1.60 -0.23
C VAL A 236 -6.79 -2.65 0.82
N LYS A 237 -6.77 -2.24 2.08
CA LYS A 237 -6.49 -3.11 3.23
C LYS A 237 -7.75 -3.36 4.04
N LEU A 238 -7.96 -4.62 4.40
CA LEU A 238 -8.92 -5.05 5.40
C LEU A 238 -8.19 -5.23 6.73
N MET A 239 -8.67 -4.57 7.76
CA MET A 239 -8.09 -4.57 9.09
C MET A 239 -9.07 -5.21 10.06
N TYR A 240 -8.63 -6.25 10.77
CA TYR A 240 -9.40 -6.95 11.78
C TYR A 240 -8.80 -6.72 13.16
N THR A 241 -9.60 -6.18 14.09
CA THR A 241 -9.20 -5.94 15.48
C THR A 241 -10.00 -6.88 16.39
N PRO A 242 -9.38 -7.95 16.93
CA PRO A 242 -10.08 -8.91 17.79
C PRO A 242 -10.65 -8.26 19.05
N ALA A 243 -11.90 -8.57 19.38
CA ALA A 243 -12.56 -8.05 20.59
C ALA A 243 -11.99 -8.62 21.90
N LEU A 244 -11.29 -9.76 21.82
CA LEU A 244 -10.77 -10.52 22.97
C LEU A 244 -9.53 -9.92 23.65
N GLN A 245 -8.96 -8.86 23.13
CA GLN A 245 -7.69 -8.28 23.63
C GLN A 245 -7.78 -7.69 25.05
N ASN A 246 -8.98 -7.50 25.58
CA ASN A 246 -9.15 -6.99 26.95
C ASN A 246 -8.63 -7.95 28.04
N LYS A 247 -8.45 -9.26 27.75
CA LYS A 247 -8.03 -10.24 28.74
C LYS A 247 -6.50 -10.47 28.79
N ILE A 248 -5.79 -10.23 27.70
CA ILE A 248 -4.36 -10.56 27.59
C ILE A 248 -3.48 -9.41 28.06
N PHE A 249 -3.89 -8.14 27.87
CA PHE A 249 -3.08 -6.98 28.16
C PHE A 249 -3.65 -6.03 29.21
N SER A 250 -4.82 -6.29 29.79
CA SER A 250 -5.33 -5.47 30.87
C SER A 250 -4.64 -5.88 32.17
N ARG A 251 -3.58 -5.15 32.56
CA ARG A 251 -3.15 -5.10 33.96
C ARG A 251 -4.38 -4.68 34.76
N LYS A 252 -4.90 -5.57 35.58
CA LYS A 252 -5.88 -5.20 36.62
C LYS A 252 -5.22 -4.13 37.49
N TYR A 253 -5.63 -2.90 37.29
CA TYR A 253 -5.41 -1.87 38.29
C TYR A 253 -6.34 -2.22 39.47
N THR A 254 -5.83 -3.01 40.40
CA THR A 254 -6.44 -3.17 41.71
C THR A 254 -6.22 -1.84 42.42
N ARG A 255 -7.22 -0.97 42.46
CA ARG A 255 -7.27 0.10 43.42
C ARG A 255 -7.32 -0.57 44.81
N LYS A 256 -6.26 -0.37 45.60
CA LYS A 256 -6.33 -0.43 47.07
C LYS A 256 -6.88 0.88 47.57
#